data_7d5d5040551fd80a5bab240cd961b88d
#
_entry.id   7d5d5040551fd80a5bab240cd961b88d
#
_cell.length_a   1.000
_cell.length_b   1.000
_cell.length_c   1.000
_cell.angle_alpha   90.00
_cell.angle_beta   90.00
_cell.angle_gamma   90.00
#
_symmetry.space_group_name_H-M   'P 1'
#
loop_
_entity.id
_entity.type
_entity.pdbx_description
1 polymer ?
#
loop_
_entity_poly.entity_id
_entity_poly.type
_entity_poly.pdbx_seq_one_letter_code
_entity_poly.pdbx_strand_id
1 'polypeptide(L)'
;IVVSEMAKNKTGKKKIIVASILAALAMQVSVVDVSAADRSTGTLEGGTVGVTGLTNGLAIGNEAQSGSNQSIAIGYKSNATAPEVTPAALPATAVGAGAKANGYSTVALGLSAKAEADSATALGSKTSATGDRSVAVGISAEAKGRYASTLGAEASAVGNATAVGAKSIASQDAAVAVGTDSKATGNYASALGADATASGNDSTAFGHGTLASGASSTALGSRAKTGAVAG
;
A
#
# COMPACT_ATOMS: atom_id res chain seq x y z
N ILE A 1 -3.33 56.91 -5.54
CA ILE A 1 -4.41 57.40 -4.67
C ILE A 1 -4.18 56.96 -3.23
N VAL A 2 -3.85 55.72 -2.97
CA VAL A 2 -3.64 55.14 -1.63
C VAL A 2 -2.38 55.73 -0.95
N VAL A 3 -1.33 56.04 -1.71
CA VAL A 3 -0.07 56.61 -1.20
C VAL A 3 -0.23 58.05 -0.72
N SER A 4 -1.10 58.86 -1.38
CA SER A 4 -1.34 60.23 -0.98
C SER A 4 -2.14 60.37 0.31
N GLU A 5 -2.99 59.42 0.64
CA GLU A 5 -3.72 59.39 1.92
C GLU A 5 -2.87 58.90 3.09
N MET A 6 -1.84 58.10 2.84
CA MET A 6 -0.87 57.69 3.87
C MET A 6 -0.09 58.87 4.48
N ALA A 7 0.14 59.93 3.71
CA ALA A 7 0.87 61.10 4.20
C ALA A 7 0.07 61.96 5.18
N LYS A 8 -1.24 61.83 5.24
CA LYS A 8 -2.13 62.67 6.06
C LYS A 8 -2.51 62.17 7.43
N ASN A 9 -2.27 60.86 7.72
CA ASN A 9 -2.67 60.30 9.00
C ASN A 9 -1.62 59.31 9.56
N LYS A 10 -0.85 59.78 10.52
CA LYS A 10 0.41 59.15 10.97
C LYS A 10 0.29 57.81 11.71
N THR A 11 -0.88 57.33 12.12
CA THR A 11 -0.93 56.11 12.94
C THR A 11 -2.04 55.09 12.56
N GLY A 12 -3.22 55.54 12.14
CA GLY A 12 -4.34 54.60 11.87
C GLY A 12 -4.29 53.98 10.47
N LYS A 13 -4.02 54.79 9.45
CA LYS A 13 -4.04 54.33 8.04
C LYS A 13 -2.83 53.50 7.64
N LYS A 14 -1.70 53.66 8.32
CA LYS A 14 -0.53 52.80 8.10
C LYS A 14 -0.81 51.32 8.48
N LYS A 15 -1.58 51.13 9.55
CA LYS A 15 -1.96 49.74 9.98
C LYS A 15 -2.92 49.08 9.00
N ILE A 16 -3.86 49.85 8.43
CA ILE A 16 -4.86 49.31 7.49
C ILE A 16 -4.21 48.96 6.13
N ILE A 17 -3.26 49.75 5.65
CA ILE A 17 -2.60 49.50 4.36
C ILE A 17 -1.58 48.35 4.48
N VAL A 18 -0.84 48.26 5.57
CA VAL A 18 0.04 47.14 5.84
C VAL A 18 -0.76 45.84 6.00
N ALA A 19 -1.92 45.90 6.67
CA ALA A 19 -2.81 44.76 6.78
C ALA A 19 -3.43 44.36 5.43
N SER A 20 -3.81 45.33 4.58
CA SER A 20 -4.35 45.00 3.24
C SER A 20 -3.29 44.51 2.26
N ILE A 21 -2.08 45.01 2.32
CA ILE A 21 -0.96 44.52 1.52
C ILE A 21 -0.52 43.15 1.99
N LEU A 22 -0.48 42.90 3.32
CA LEU A 22 -0.23 41.59 3.85
C LEU A 22 -1.34 40.60 3.48
N ALA A 23 -2.61 41.00 3.56
CA ALA A 23 -3.74 40.17 3.15
C ALA A 23 -3.75 39.89 1.64
N ALA A 24 -3.41 40.89 0.80
CA ALA A 24 -3.30 40.70 -0.66
C ALA A 24 -2.07 39.85 -1.04
N LEU A 25 -0.96 39.97 -0.30
CA LEU A 25 0.22 39.11 -0.49
C LEU A 25 -0.03 37.67 0.02
N ALA A 26 -0.79 37.52 1.11
CA ALA A 26 -1.19 36.22 1.61
C ALA A 26 -2.17 35.48 0.68
N MET A 27 -2.93 36.19 -0.16
CA MET A 27 -3.78 35.58 -1.18
C MET A 27 -3.04 35.19 -2.46
N GLN A 28 -1.82 35.67 -2.68
CA GLN A 28 -1.04 35.39 -3.90
C GLN A 28 0.22 34.56 -3.68
N VAL A 29 0.62 34.33 -2.43
CA VAL A 29 1.70 33.46 -2.08
C VAL A 29 1.12 32.40 -1.17
N SER A 30 0.87 31.23 -1.70
CA SER A 30 0.82 30.03 -0.88
C SER A 30 2.23 29.84 -0.33
N VAL A 31 2.57 30.60 0.72
CA VAL A 31 3.78 30.39 1.48
C VAL A 31 3.61 29.02 2.11
N VAL A 32 4.37 28.07 1.63
CA VAL A 32 4.66 26.86 2.41
C VAL A 32 5.44 27.34 3.63
N ASP A 33 4.73 27.74 4.68
CA ASP A 33 5.36 28.05 5.97
C ASP A 33 5.72 26.74 6.64
N VAL A 34 6.91 26.25 6.37
CA VAL A 34 7.51 25.14 7.09
C VAL A 34 8.11 25.69 8.37
N SER A 35 7.27 26.15 9.29
CA SER A 35 7.74 26.50 10.62
C SER A 35 8.19 25.25 11.38
N ALA A 36 9.27 25.36 12.16
CA ALA A 36 9.82 24.23 12.92
C ALA A 36 8.87 23.67 13.98
N ALA A 37 7.76 24.34 14.26
CA ALA A 37 6.73 23.93 15.21
C ALA A 37 5.53 23.24 14.51
N ASP A 38 5.36 23.41 13.20
CA ASP A 38 4.30 22.78 12.40
C ASP A 38 4.92 22.08 11.20
N ARG A 39 5.63 20.98 11.48
CA ARG A 39 6.23 20.12 10.46
C ARG A 39 5.23 19.14 9.85
N SER A 40 3.96 19.30 10.16
CA SER A 40 2.94 18.32 9.79
C SER A 40 2.31 18.56 8.42
N THR A 41 2.61 19.68 7.74
CA THR A 41 1.82 20.08 6.59
C THR A 41 2.63 20.74 5.48
N GLY A 42 3.08 19.94 4.50
CA GLY A 42 3.51 20.45 3.21
C GLY A 42 2.42 20.27 2.15
N THR A 43 1.74 21.33 1.72
CA THR A 43 0.84 21.27 0.57
C THR A 43 1.53 21.90 -0.63
N LEU A 44 1.70 21.13 -1.69
CA LEU A 44 2.01 21.64 -3.01
C LEU A 44 0.72 21.63 -3.83
N GLU A 45 0.22 22.82 -4.19
CA GLU A 45 -0.95 23.11 -5.01
C GLU A 45 -2.17 22.18 -4.90
N GLY A 46 -3.25 22.66 -4.31
CA GLY A 46 -4.58 22.02 -4.30
C GLY A 46 -4.75 20.86 -3.35
N GLY A 47 -3.77 20.54 -2.51
CA GLY A 47 -3.88 19.50 -1.50
C GLY A 47 -4.38 20.03 -0.17
N THR A 48 -5.33 19.33 0.43
CA THR A 48 -5.70 19.56 1.82
C THR A 48 -4.84 18.67 2.70
N VAL A 49 -3.96 19.25 3.47
CA VAL A 49 -3.26 18.50 4.52
C VAL A 49 -4.18 18.41 5.71
N GLY A 50 -4.79 17.29 5.88
CA GLY A 50 -5.54 16.98 7.08
C GLY A 50 -4.62 16.36 8.11
N VAL A 51 -3.89 17.15 8.90
CA VAL A 51 -3.21 16.62 10.07
C VAL A 51 -3.81 17.28 11.29
N THR A 52 -4.62 16.56 11.97
CA THR A 52 -5.06 16.92 13.31
C THR A 52 -4.10 16.29 14.31
N GLY A 53 -3.16 17.10 14.83
CA GLY A 53 -2.44 16.78 16.07
C GLY A 53 -1.20 15.88 16.00
N LEU A 54 -0.71 15.51 14.82
CA LEU A 54 0.46 14.62 14.71
C LEU A 54 1.65 15.32 14.05
N THR A 55 2.82 15.13 14.62
CA THR A 55 4.05 15.79 14.23
C THR A 55 4.85 14.95 13.21
N ASN A 56 5.37 15.56 12.14
CA ASN A 56 6.31 15.03 11.16
C ASN A 56 5.73 14.15 10.02
N GLY A 57 4.45 14.26 9.68
CA GLY A 57 3.90 13.63 8.47
C GLY A 57 4.13 14.48 7.20
N LEU A 58 4.20 13.85 6.03
CA LEU A 58 4.29 14.50 4.74
C LEU A 58 3.10 14.11 3.86
N ALA A 59 2.30 15.09 3.40
CA ALA A 59 1.25 14.86 2.43
C ALA A 59 1.44 15.77 1.20
N ILE A 60 1.50 15.18 0.01
CA ILE A 60 1.67 15.88 -1.27
C ILE A 60 0.62 15.43 -2.26
N GLY A 61 -0.25 16.32 -2.70
CA GLY A 61 -1.29 16.05 -3.68
C GLY A 61 -2.68 16.44 -3.18
N ASN A 62 -3.60 16.61 -4.13
CA ASN A 62 -4.98 16.96 -3.79
C ASN A 62 -5.62 15.83 -2.98
N GLU A 63 -6.22 16.16 -1.83
CA GLU A 63 -6.82 15.24 -0.87
C GLU A 63 -5.85 14.17 -0.32
N ALA A 64 -4.52 14.37 -0.43
CA ALA A 64 -3.55 13.50 0.22
C ALA A 64 -3.63 13.63 1.75
N GLN A 65 -3.57 12.52 2.47
CA GLN A 65 -3.72 12.46 3.92
C GLN A 65 -2.55 11.70 4.57
N SER A 66 -1.79 12.40 5.41
CA SER A 66 -0.80 11.80 6.30
C SER A 66 -1.34 11.88 7.72
N GLY A 67 -1.98 10.82 8.17
CA GLY A 67 -2.76 10.77 9.41
C GLY A 67 -2.01 10.14 10.60
N SER A 68 -0.74 9.79 10.46
CA SER A 68 0.08 9.25 11.54
C SER A 68 1.46 9.90 11.58
N ASN A 69 2.12 9.80 12.74
CA ASN A 69 3.46 10.37 12.94
C ASN A 69 4.47 9.77 11.95
N GLN A 70 5.30 10.60 11.34
CA GLN A 70 6.32 10.23 10.34
C GLN A 70 5.78 9.53 9.09
N SER A 71 4.46 9.60 8.82
CA SER A 71 3.88 8.98 7.64
C SER A 71 4.07 9.83 6.38
N ILE A 72 4.05 9.19 5.22
CA ILE A 72 4.22 9.81 3.92
C ILE A 72 3.04 9.47 3.02
N ALA A 73 2.32 10.48 2.52
CA ALA A 73 1.25 10.33 1.56
C ALA A 73 1.52 11.21 0.33
N ILE A 74 1.77 10.60 -0.83
CA ILE A 74 2.07 11.31 -2.08
C ILE A 74 1.13 10.85 -3.20
N GLY A 75 0.33 11.76 -3.73
CA GLY A 75 -0.59 11.50 -4.84
C GLY A 75 -2.02 11.93 -4.54
N TYR A 76 -2.83 12.05 -5.58
CA TYR A 76 -4.25 12.36 -5.45
C TYR A 76 -4.97 11.33 -4.57
N LYS A 77 -5.65 11.76 -3.50
CA LYS A 77 -6.36 10.90 -2.54
C LYS A 77 -5.50 9.79 -1.92
N SER A 78 -4.19 9.96 -1.86
CA SER A 78 -3.34 9.02 -1.14
C SER A 78 -3.59 9.12 0.37
N ASN A 79 -3.55 7.99 1.08
CA ASN A 79 -3.81 7.94 2.51
C ASN A 79 -2.75 7.09 3.23
N ALA A 80 -2.05 7.69 4.17
CA ALA A 80 -1.08 7.05 5.04
C ALA A 80 -1.48 7.28 6.50
N THR A 81 -2.33 6.40 7.04
CA THR A 81 -2.93 6.55 8.37
C THR A 81 -2.79 5.24 9.13
N ALA A 82 -1.87 5.18 10.10
CA ALA A 82 -1.85 4.07 11.05
C ALA A 82 -2.94 4.27 12.12
N PRO A 83 -3.52 3.20 12.67
CA PRO A 83 -4.51 3.31 13.75
C PRO A 83 -3.94 4.04 14.97
N GLU A 84 -4.69 4.99 15.52
CA GLU A 84 -4.28 5.75 16.72
C GLU A 84 -4.49 4.91 17.99
N VAL A 85 -3.55 4.07 18.36
CA VAL A 85 -3.71 3.29 19.60
C VAL A 85 -2.55 3.45 20.59
N THR A 86 -1.42 4.05 20.19
CA THR A 86 -0.28 4.29 21.11
C THR A 86 0.55 5.51 20.70
N PRO A 87 1.31 6.13 21.66
CA PRO A 87 2.21 7.25 21.36
C PRO A 87 3.34 6.91 20.37
N ALA A 88 3.48 5.64 19.98
CA ALA A 88 4.51 5.14 19.07
C ALA A 88 3.88 4.58 17.78
N ALA A 89 2.90 5.28 17.18
CA ALA A 89 2.39 4.89 15.86
C ALA A 89 3.56 4.80 14.86
N LEU A 90 3.84 3.61 14.37
CA LEU A 90 4.90 3.37 13.39
C LEU A 90 4.47 3.92 12.02
N PRO A 91 5.41 4.51 11.25
CA PRO A 91 5.10 5.26 10.06
C PRO A 91 4.46 4.40 8.95
N ALA A 92 3.51 4.99 8.23
CA ALA A 92 2.92 4.42 7.04
C ALA A 92 3.38 5.21 5.81
N THR A 93 3.57 4.56 4.66
CA THR A 93 3.96 5.21 3.41
C THR A 93 2.98 4.86 2.30
N ALA A 94 2.29 5.86 1.75
CA ALA A 94 1.37 5.71 0.62
C ALA A 94 1.81 6.61 -0.53
N VAL A 95 2.23 6.04 -1.65
CA VAL A 95 2.66 6.79 -2.85
C VAL A 95 1.91 6.30 -4.08
N GLY A 96 1.15 7.19 -4.68
CA GLY A 96 0.32 6.92 -5.85
C GLY A 96 -1.10 7.45 -5.68
N ALA A 97 -1.78 7.72 -6.78
CA ALA A 97 -3.17 8.16 -6.72
C ALA A 97 -4.05 7.05 -6.09
N GLY A 98 -4.78 7.40 -5.03
CA GLY A 98 -5.63 6.48 -4.28
C GLY A 98 -4.88 5.38 -3.52
N ALA A 99 -3.55 5.48 -3.36
CA ALA A 99 -2.78 4.54 -2.54
C ALA A 99 -3.20 4.64 -1.06
N LYS A 100 -3.32 3.49 -0.39
CA LYS A 100 -3.73 3.40 1.02
C LYS A 100 -2.75 2.56 1.83
N ALA A 101 -2.19 3.16 2.86
CA ALA A 101 -1.32 2.50 3.84
C ALA A 101 -1.92 2.75 5.23
N ASN A 102 -2.77 1.83 5.71
CA ASN A 102 -3.63 2.04 6.87
C ASN A 102 -3.26 1.21 8.11
N GLY A 103 -2.17 0.48 8.09
CA GLY A 103 -1.64 -0.27 9.23
C GLY A 103 -0.32 0.31 9.74
N TYR A 104 0.20 -0.25 10.84
CA TYR A 104 1.51 0.10 11.36
C TYR A 104 2.63 -0.39 10.43
N SER A 105 3.64 0.47 10.17
CA SER A 105 4.78 0.14 9.30
C SER A 105 4.37 -0.37 7.91
N THR A 106 3.31 0.17 7.34
CA THR A 106 2.81 -0.23 6.04
C THR A 106 3.43 0.54 4.89
N VAL A 107 3.55 -0.11 3.74
CA VAL A 107 4.03 0.50 2.50
C VAL A 107 3.07 0.18 1.36
N ALA A 108 2.47 1.20 0.76
CA ALA A 108 1.61 1.10 -0.41
C ALA A 108 2.15 1.99 -1.54
N LEU A 109 2.74 1.40 -2.58
CA LEU A 109 3.30 2.11 -3.73
C LEU A 109 2.60 1.69 -5.02
N GLY A 110 1.88 2.61 -5.63
CA GLY A 110 1.20 2.41 -6.91
C GLY A 110 -0.22 2.99 -6.94
N LEU A 111 -0.78 3.09 -8.14
CA LEU A 111 -2.17 3.53 -8.32
C LEU A 111 -3.12 2.57 -7.59
N SER A 112 -3.88 3.08 -6.62
CA SER A 112 -4.82 2.31 -5.82
C SER A 112 -4.21 1.09 -5.10
N ALA A 113 -2.91 1.13 -4.80
CA ALA A 113 -2.26 0.12 -3.97
C ALA A 113 -2.81 0.17 -2.54
N LYS A 114 -3.00 -1.00 -1.90
CA LYS A 114 -3.58 -1.12 -0.56
C LYS A 114 -2.70 -1.97 0.34
N ALA A 115 -2.21 -1.39 1.43
CA ALA A 115 -1.55 -2.08 2.53
C ALA A 115 -2.35 -1.76 3.81
N GLU A 116 -3.26 -2.66 4.20
CA GLU A 116 -4.28 -2.36 5.21
C GLU A 116 -4.05 -3.07 6.56
N ALA A 117 -3.13 -4.01 6.62
CA ALA A 117 -2.77 -4.70 7.86
C ALA A 117 -1.34 -4.33 8.31
N ASP A 118 -1.02 -4.61 9.56
CA ASP A 118 0.27 -4.26 10.15
C ASP A 118 1.45 -4.90 9.43
N SER A 119 2.49 -4.10 9.18
CA SER A 119 3.69 -4.50 8.45
C SER A 119 3.43 -5.04 7.04
N ALA A 120 2.27 -4.69 6.47
CA ALA A 120 1.93 -5.08 5.10
C ALA A 120 2.66 -4.21 4.06
N THR A 121 3.04 -4.82 2.95
CA THR A 121 3.70 -4.16 1.82
C THR A 121 2.95 -4.45 0.52
N ALA A 122 2.49 -3.41 -0.16
CA ALA A 122 1.80 -3.50 -1.45
C ALA A 122 2.53 -2.66 -2.52
N LEU A 123 3.13 -3.29 -3.51
CA LEU A 123 3.91 -2.65 -4.57
C LEU A 123 3.30 -2.97 -5.95
N GLY A 124 2.69 -2.00 -6.57
CA GLY A 124 2.10 -2.11 -7.91
C GLY A 124 0.71 -1.48 -8.01
N SER A 125 0.23 -1.32 -9.23
CA SER A 125 -1.12 -0.81 -9.46
C SER A 125 -2.18 -1.80 -8.99
N LYS A 126 -3.17 -1.34 -8.20
CA LYS A 126 -4.28 -2.15 -7.67
C LYS A 126 -3.85 -3.35 -6.82
N THR A 127 -2.61 -3.34 -6.33
CA THR A 127 -2.07 -4.39 -5.44
C THR A 127 -2.75 -4.32 -4.07
N SER A 128 -2.96 -5.46 -3.45
CA SER A 128 -3.65 -5.56 -2.15
C SER A 128 -2.92 -6.48 -1.18
N ALA A 129 -2.38 -5.93 -0.10
CA ALA A 129 -1.78 -6.63 1.02
C ALA A 129 -2.64 -6.36 2.27
N THR A 130 -3.55 -7.27 2.57
CA THR A 130 -4.52 -7.14 3.67
C THR A 130 -4.28 -8.10 4.82
N GLY A 131 -3.35 -9.01 4.66
CA GLY A 131 -2.89 -9.87 5.75
C GLY A 131 -1.78 -9.20 6.57
N ASP A 132 -1.75 -9.49 7.86
CA ASP A 132 -0.69 -9.04 8.76
C ASP A 132 0.69 -9.56 8.30
N ARG A 133 1.68 -8.69 8.20
CA ARG A 133 3.03 -8.99 7.67
C ARG A 133 3.03 -9.59 6.26
N SER A 134 2.01 -9.26 5.47
CA SER A 134 1.90 -9.76 4.09
C SER A 134 2.67 -8.89 3.10
N VAL A 135 3.10 -9.50 2.00
CA VAL A 135 3.80 -8.83 0.91
C VAL A 135 3.09 -9.11 -0.41
N ALA A 136 2.65 -8.07 -1.11
CA ALA A 136 2.07 -8.18 -2.44
C ALA A 136 2.85 -7.30 -3.43
N VAL A 137 3.41 -7.91 -4.48
CA VAL A 137 4.19 -7.23 -5.51
C VAL A 137 3.69 -7.63 -6.90
N GLY A 138 3.20 -6.67 -7.66
CA GLY A 138 2.70 -6.88 -9.01
C GLY A 138 1.36 -6.17 -9.25
N ILE A 139 0.98 -6.03 -10.50
CA ILE A 139 -0.33 -5.45 -10.84
C ILE A 139 -1.43 -6.40 -10.37
N SER A 140 -2.38 -5.89 -9.57
CA SER A 140 -3.50 -6.66 -9.03
C SER A 140 -3.07 -7.90 -8.22
N ALA A 141 -1.85 -7.94 -7.68
CA ALA A 141 -1.43 -8.99 -6.77
C ALA A 141 -2.17 -8.89 -5.43
N GLU A 142 -2.55 -10.04 -4.84
CA GLU A 142 -3.35 -10.10 -3.63
C GLU A 142 -2.72 -11.00 -2.56
N ALA A 143 -2.28 -10.44 -1.44
CA ALA A 143 -1.80 -11.16 -0.26
C ALA A 143 -2.78 -10.96 0.90
N LYS A 144 -3.70 -11.92 1.09
CA LYS A 144 -4.81 -11.81 2.04
C LYS A 144 -4.56 -12.48 3.39
N GLY A 145 -3.66 -13.43 3.42
CA GLY A 145 -3.35 -14.16 4.64
C GLY A 145 -2.24 -13.52 5.45
N ARG A 146 -2.20 -13.83 6.74
CA ARG A 146 -1.07 -13.50 7.60
C ARG A 146 0.20 -14.15 7.04
N TYR A 147 1.29 -13.38 6.92
CA TYR A 147 2.55 -13.79 6.28
C TYR A 147 2.43 -14.19 4.79
N ALA A 148 1.29 -13.96 4.16
CA ALA A 148 1.14 -14.26 2.73
C ALA A 148 2.14 -13.47 1.89
N SER A 149 2.74 -14.12 0.89
CA SER A 149 3.69 -13.49 -0.02
C SER A 149 3.28 -13.71 -1.47
N THR A 150 3.10 -12.63 -2.23
CA THR A 150 2.80 -12.70 -3.67
C THR A 150 3.81 -11.90 -4.48
N LEU A 151 4.28 -12.47 -5.57
CA LEU A 151 5.16 -11.83 -6.54
C LEU A 151 4.73 -12.19 -7.96
N GLY A 152 4.05 -11.29 -8.64
CA GLY A 152 3.56 -11.46 -10.00
C GLY A 152 2.24 -10.74 -10.24
N ALA A 153 1.96 -10.43 -11.50
CA ALA A 153 0.67 -9.85 -11.86
C ALA A 153 -0.47 -10.86 -11.56
N GLU A 154 -1.53 -10.40 -10.89
CA GLU A 154 -2.70 -11.22 -10.54
C GLU A 154 -2.36 -12.45 -9.66
N ALA A 155 -1.19 -12.48 -9.03
CA ALA A 155 -0.84 -13.52 -8.08
C ALA A 155 -1.69 -13.41 -6.80
N SER A 156 -2.11 -14.55 -6.24
CA SER A 156 -2.96 -14.57 -5.04
C SER A 156 -2.47 -15.57 -4.00
N ALA A 157 -2.30 -15.11 -2.76
CA ALA A 157 -1.93 -15.95 -1.61
C ALA A 157 -2.88 -15.72 -0.43
N VAL A 158 -3.31 -16.81 0.20
CA VAL A 158 -4.19 -16.84 1.37
C VAL A 158 -3.55 -17.72 2.47
N GLY A 159 -3.75 -17.37 3.73
CA GLY A 159 -3.05 -18.06 4.82
C GLY A 159 -1.55 -17.73 4.82
N ASN A 160 -0.70 -18.57 5.36
CA ASN A 160 0.77 -18.44 5.34
C ASN A 160 1.38 -18.84 3.97
N ALA A 161 0.67 -18.57 2.88
CA ALA A 161 1.00 -19.11 1.56
C ALA A 161 1.94 -18.20 0.75
N THR A 162 2.63 -18.79 -0.23
CA THR A 162 3.52 -18.09 -1.15
C THR A 162 3.09 -18.34 -2.60
N ALA A 163 2.83 -17.26 -3.36
CA ALA A 163 2.50 -17.32 -4.78
C ALA A 163 3.47 -16.47 -5.60
N VAL A 164 4.26 -17.11 -6.46
CA VAL A 164 5.29 -16.45 -7.30
C VAL A 164 5.06 -16.80 -8.76
N GLY A 165 4.80 -15.80 -9.56
CA GLY A 165 4.49 -15.92 -10.99
C GLY A 165 3.18 -15.24 -11.35
N ALA A 166 3.01 -14.84 -12.61
CA ALA A 166 1.75 -14.25 -13.04
C ALA A 166 0.61 -15.25 -12.86
N LYS A 167 -0.51 -14.80 -12.27
CA LYS A 167 -1.71 -15.61 -12.01
C LYS A 167 -1.47 -16.85 -11.13
N SER A 168 -0.36 -16.91 -10.41
CA SER A 168 -0.12 -17.99 -9.46
C SER A 168 -1.11 -17.91 -8.28
N ILE A 169 -1.61 -19.06 -7.82
CA ILE A 169 -2.60 -19.15 -6.75
C ILE A 169 -2.13 -20.12 -5.67
N ALA A 170 -1.95 -19.62 -4.46
CA ALA A 170 -1.71 -20.40 -3.26
C ALA A 170 -2.85 -20.11 -2.28
N SER A 171 -3.89 -20.97 -2.26
CA SER A 171 -5.16 -20.63 -1.63
C SER A 171 -5.41 -21.29 -0.28
N GLN A 172 -4.48 -22.08 0.20
CA GLN A 172 -4.58 -22.78 1.49
C GLN A 172 -3.35 -22.50 2.37
N ASP A 173 -3.44 -22.89 3.64
CA ASP A 173 -2.38 -22.63 4.60
C ASP A 173 -1.08 -23.35 4.21
N ALA A 174 0.03 -22.62 4.34
CA ALA A 174 1.38 -23.03 3.96
C ALA A 174 1.52 -23.58 2.51
N ALA A 175 0.59 -23.23 1.63
CA ALA A 175 0.66 -23.60 0.23
C ALA A 175 1.72 -22.78 -0.53
N VAL A 176 2.42 -23.42 -1.47
CA VAL A 176 3.46 -22.78 -2.30
C VAL A 176 3.15 -22.99 -3.77
N ALA A 177 2.91 -21.90 -4.50
CA ALA A 177 2.70 -21.89 -5.95
C ALA A 177 3.78 -21.05 -6.64
N VAL A 178 4.63 -21.68 -7.46
CA VAL A 178 5.72 -21.02 -8.19
C VAL A 178 5.65 -21.36 -9.66
N GLY A 179 5.41 -20.37 -10.47
CA GLY A 179 5.27 -20.47 -11.93
C GLY A 179 4.04 -19.72 -12.44
N THR A 180 4.02 -19.37 -13.70
CA THR A 180 2.84 -18.77 -14.33
C THR A 180 1.67 -19.73 -14.28
N ASP A 181 0.47 -19.25 -13.87
CA ASP A 181 -0.75 -20.05 -13.73
C ASP A 181 -0.62 -21.28 -12.80
N SER A 182 0.43 -21.34 -11.96
CA SER A 182 0.58 -22.43 -10.96
C SER A 182 -0.49 -22.36 -9.88
N LYS A 183 -0.96 -23.52 -9.39
CA LYS A 183 -2.05 -23.61 -8.42
C LYS A 183 -1.71 -24.59 -7.29
N ALA A 184 -1.52 -24.08 -6.08
CA ALA A 184 -1.42 -24.87 -4.87
C ALA A 184 -2.70 -24.65 -4.04
N THR A 185 -3.64 -25.60 -4.12
CA THR A 185 -4.97 -25.45 -3.54
C THR A 185 -5.28 -26.41 -2.42
N GLY A 186 -4.38 -27.34 -2.11
CA GLY A 186 -4.39 -28.15 -0.90
C GLY A 186 -3.61 -27.48 0.24
N ASN A 187 -3.92 -27.83 1.51
CA ASN A 187 -3.09 -27.42 2.64
C ASN A 187 -1.69 -28.03 2.50
N TYR A 188 -0.64 -27.27 2.78
CA TYR A 188 0.76 -27.66 2.64
C TYR A 188 1.14 -28.12 1.22
N ALA A 189 0.30 -27.83 0.22
CA ALA A 189 0.55 -28.23 -1.16
C ALA A 189 1.64 -27.38 -1.82
N SER A 190 2.44 -28.01 -2.68
CA SER A 190 3.52 -27.35 -3.43
C SER A 190 3.35 -27.56 -4.93
N ALA A 191 3.10 -26.48 -5.68
CA ALA A 191 3.00 -26.47 -7.15
C ALA A 191 4.15 -25.66 -7.73
N LEU A 192 5.14 -26.33 -8.34
CA LEU A 192 6.34 -25.72 -8.91
C LEU A 192 6.45 -26.01 -10.41
N GLY A 193 6.21 -25.00 -11.22
CA GLY A 193 6.24 -25.03 -12.68
C GLY A 193 5.07 -24.27 -13.28
N ALA A 194 5.20 -23.84 -14.52
CA ALA A 194 4.07 -23.21 -15.21
C ALA A 194 2.91 -24.23 -15.33
N ASP A 195 1.67 -23.79 -15.10
CA ASP A 195 0.47 -24.62 -15.13
C ASP A 195 0.49 -25.82 -14.16
N ALA A 196 1.44 -25.88 -13.22
CA ALA A 196 1.47 -26.93 -12.21
C ALA A 196 0.30 -26.80 -11.25
N THR A 197 -0.35 -27.92 -10.91
CA THR A 197 -1.49 -27.96 -9.99
C THR A 197 -1.27 -29.00 -8.89
N ALA A 198 -1.22 -28.55 -7.64
CA ALA A 198 -1.20 -29.39 -6.44
C ALA A 198 -2.48 -29.13 -5.66
N SER A 199 -3.46 -30.02 -5.77
CA SER A 199 -4.78 -29.86 -5.18
C SER A 199 -5.06 -30.77 -3.98
N GLY A 200 -4.30 -31.84 -3.80
CA GLY A 200 -4.37 -32.66 -2.60
C GLY A 200 -3.67 -32.00 -1.42
N ASN A 201 -4.10 -32.27 -0.18
CA ASN A 201 -3.34 -31.86 1.00
C ASN A 201 -1.98 -32.57 1.00
N ASP A 202 -0.93 -31.87 1.43
CA ASP A 202 0.45 -32.36 1.42
C ASP A 202 0.93 -32.84 0.02
N SER A 203 0.28 -32.39 -1.05
CA SER A 203 0.64 -32.81 -2.41
C SER A 203 1.76 -31.98 -3.02
N THR A 204 2.56 -32.60 -3.89
CA THR A 204 3.65 -31.93 -4.60
C THR A 204 3.52 -32.14 -6.11
N ALA A 205 3.40 -31.06 -6.87
CA ALA A 205 3.42 -31.04 -8.33
C ALA A 205 4.66 -30.28 -8.81
N PHE A 206 5.64 -30.98 -9.40
CA PHE A 206 6.89 -30.40 -9.87
C PHE A 206 7.09 -30.63 -11.36
N GLY A 207 7.00 -29.57 -12.14
CA GLY A 207 7.19 -29.56 -13.59
C GLY A 207 6.05 -28.83 -14.31
N HIS A 208 6.25 -28.51 -15.58
CA HIS A 208 5.25 -27.85 -16.40
C HIS A 208 3.99 -28.72 -16.57
N GLY A 209 2.81 -28.18 -16.28
CA GLY A 209 1.53 -28.84 -16.49
C GLY A 209 1.34 -30.11 -15.64
N THR A 210 2.05 -30.25 -14.51
CA THR A 210 1.89 -31.38 -13.57
C THR A 210 0.60 -31.27 -12.78
N LEU A 211 0.03 -32.43 -12.39
CA LEU A 211 -1.15 -32.51 -11.56
C LEU A 211 -0.95 -33.51 -10.43
N ALA A 212 -0.93 -33.04 -9.19
CA ALA A 212 -0.97 -33.85 -7.98
C ALA A 212 -2.30 -33.63 -7.25
N SER A 213 -3.28 -34.54 -7.42
CA SER A 213 -4.63 -34.36 -6.89
C SER A 213 -4.96 -35.23 -5.67
N GLY A 214 -4.19 -36.29 -5.43
CA GLY A 214 -4.35 -37.09 -4.22
C GLY A 214 -3.67 -36.48 -3.00
N ALA A 215 -4.21 -36.74 -1.81
CA ALA A 215 -3.52 -36.38 -0.56
C ALA A 215 -2.15 -37.04 -0.50
N SER A 216 -1.14 -36.31 -0.04
CA SER A 216 0.26 -36.77 0.05
C SER A 216 0.84 -37.29 -1.28
N SER A 217 0.24 -36.94 -2.42
CA SER A 217 0.72 -37.40 -3.72
C SER A 217 1.82 -36.53 -4.27
N THR A 218 2.77 -37.15 -5.00
CA THR A 218 3.86 -36.42 -5.69
C THR A 218 3.82 -36.69 -7.19
N ALA A 219 3.64 -35.66 -8.00
CA ALA A 219 3.78 -35.68 -9.44
C ALA A 219 5.08 -34.99 -9.84
N LEU A 220 6.00 -35.70 -10.48
CA LEU A 220 7.31 -35.21 -10.89
C LEU A 220 7.51 -35.38 -12.40
N GLY A 221 7.86 -34.29 -13.08
CA GLY A 221 8.10 -34.27 -14.51
C GLY A 221 6.99 -33.57 -15.30
N SER A 222 7.32 -33.12 -16.52
CA SER A 222 6.36 -32.41 -17.35
C SER A 222 5.09 -33.25 -17.61
N ARG A 223 3.93 -32.67 -17.34
CA ARG A 223 2.60 -33.30 -17.51
C ARG A 223 2.37 -34.59 -16.71
N ALA A 224 3.22 -34.89 -15.73
CA ALA A 224 2.99 -36.01 -14.84
C ALA A 224 1.68 -35.80 -14.03
N LYS A 225 0.96 -36.88 -13.76
CA LYS A 225 -0.31 -36.83 -13.03
C LYS A 225 -0.33 -37.91 -11.98
N THR A 226 -0.74 -37.52 -10.76
CA THR A 226 -1.06 -38.45 -9.67
C THR A 226 -2.45 -38.13 -9.13
N GLY A 227 -3.29 -39.15 -8.94
CA GLY A 227 -4.61 -39.01 -8.35
C GLY A 227 -4.67 -39.62 -6.95
N ALA A 228 -5.83 -39.58 -6.31
CA ALA A 228 -6.11 -40.42 -5.14
C ALA A 228 -6.02 -41.90 -5.58
N VAL A 229 -5.24 -42.70 -4.87
CA VAL A 229 -5.31 -44.14 -5.02
C VAL A 229 -6.70 -44.51 -4.48
N ALA A 230 -7.58 -45.07 -5.33
CA ALA A 230 -8.80 -45.67 -4.87
C ALA A 230 -8.37 -46.88 -3.99
N GLY A 231 -8.58 -46.73 -2.68
CA GLY A 231 -8.41 -47.82 -1.74
C GLY A 231 -9.60 -48.78 -1.81
#